data_d1e2ba4cd02dc82031560818dde26cf7
#
_entry.id   d1e2ba4cd02dc82031560818dde26cf7
#
_cell.length_a   1.000
_cell.length_b   1.000
_cell.length_c   1.000
_cell.angle_alpha   90.00
_cell.angle_beta   90.00
_cell.angle_gamma   90.00
#
_symmetry.space_group_name_H-M   'P 1'
#
loop_
_entity.id
_entity.type
_entity.pdbx_description
1 polymer ?
#
loop_
_entity_poly.entity_id
_entity_poly.type
_entity_poly.pdbx_seq_one_letter_code
_entity_poly.pdbx_strand_id
1 'polypeptide(L)'
;QQASPTITNAIEAFGLVPEDWDCVCLGNNGGYSGANLWRLSPIRQKAMQPAWCLRRWPMSVTAKKNCSQCQLIQGTLRTAIRRGFPPSLLPVARPSREGQATWVTGKAVFEMTRWLPGEANYCQVPTERKLRSMMTTIAQFHQTHRTDSELGNPPGIAKRIDF
;
A
#
# COMPACT_ATOMS: atom_id res chain seq x y z
N GLN A 1 -18.83 9.80 10.63
CA GLN A 1 -18.03 11.04 10.67
C GLN A 1 -17.78 11.44 9.21
N GLN A 2 -18.26 12.63 8.78
CA GLN A 2 -18.04 13.07 7.39
C GLN A 2 -16.54 13.26 7.14
N ALA A 3 -16.06 12.70 6.03
CA ALA A 3 -14.69 12.91 5.57
C ALA A 3 -14.45 14.41 5.27
N SER A 4 -13.23 14.90 5.55
CA SER A 4 -12.89 16.28 5.18
C SER A 4 -12.95 16.43 3.65
N PRO A 5 -13.22 17.64 3.11
CA PRO A 5 -13.31 17.87 1.65
C PRO A 5 -12.08 17.32 0.89
N THR A 6 -10.89 17.39 1.49
CA THR A 6 -9.67 16.86 0.88
C THR A 6 -9.68 15.33 0.74
N ILE A 7 -10.26 14.62 1.71
CA ILE A 7 -10.38 13.15 1.66
C ILE A 7 -11.45 12.74 0.65
N THR A 8 -12.57 13.44 0.62
CA THR A 8 -13.63 13.25 -0.40
C THR A 8 -13.05 13.34 -1.80
N ASN A 9 -12.33 14.42 -2.12
CA ASN A 9 -11.68 14.61 -3.41
C ASN A 9 -10.66 13.53 -3.73
N ALA A 10 -9.92 13.03 -2.71
CA ALA A 10 -9.00 11.94 -2.91
C ALA A 10 -9.71 10.63 -3.27
N ILE A 11 -10.84 10.32 -2.62
CA ILE A 11 -11.66 9.14 -2.93
C ILE A 11 -12.15 9.22 -4.38
N GLU A 12 -12.66 10.38 -4.80
CA GLU A 12 -13.12 10.63 -6.18
C GLU A 12 -12.00 10.51 -7.20
N ALA A 13 -10.80 11.02 -6.87
CA ALA A 13 -9.63 10.93 -7.75
C ALA A 13 -9.23 9.48 -8.06
N PHE A 14 -9.50 8.56 -7.15
CA PHE A 14 -9.33 7.13 -7.37
C PHE A 14 -10.58 6.43 -7.97
N GLY A 15 -11.55 7.20 -8.47
CA GLY A 15 -12.71 6.67 -9.18
C GLY A 15 -13.73 5.96 -8.29
N LEU A 16 -13.79 6.33 -7.02
CA LEU A 16 -14.82 5.89 -6.08
C LEU A 16 -15.84 7.01 -5.85
N VAL A 17 -17.06 6.64 -5.48
CA VAL A 17 -18.14 7.55 -5.08
C VAL A 17 -18.10 7.66 -3.56
N PRO A 18 -17.76 8.82 -2.96
CA PRO A 18 -17.51 8.92 -1.52
C PRO A 18 -18.66 8.42 -0.63
N GLU A 19 -19.89 8.63 -1.07
CA GLU A 19 -21.12 8.26 -0.35
C GLU A 19 -21.32 6.73 -0.22
N ASP A 20 -20.62 5.95 -1.04
CA ASP A 20 -20.67 4.49 -0.98
C ASP A 20 -19.71 3.90 0.09
N TRP A 21 -18.89 4.76 0.74
CA TRP A 21 -17.80 4.29 1.61
C TRP A 21 -17.86 4.90 3.01
N ASP A 22 -17.81 4.06 4.01
CA ASP A 22 -17.50 4.48 5.37
C ASP A 22 -15.99 4.71 5.50
N CYS A 23 -15.61 5.92 5.95
CA CYS A 23 -14.23 6.38 5.98
C CYS A 23 -13.77 6.59 7.42
N VAL A 24 -12.99 5.64 7.95
CA VAL A 24 -12.47 5.67 9.31
C VAL A 24 -11.02 6.14 9.30
N CYS A 25 -10.73 7.25 10.00
CA CYS A 25 -9.37 7.73 10.19
C CYS A 25 -8.64 6.86 11.22
N LEU A 26 -7.51 6.29 10.82
CA LEU A 26 -6.63 5.49 11.67
C LEU A 26 -5.45 6.29 12.21
N GLY A 27 -5.32 7.55 11.79
CA GLY A 27 -4.21 8.41 12.18
C GLY A 27 -2.86 7.94 11.63
N ASN A 28 -1.80 8.26 12.35
CA ASN A 28 -0.41 7.86 12.05
C ASN A 28 -0.01 6.67 12.95
N ASN A 29 -0.72 5.55 12.86
CA ASN A 29 -0.51 4.39 13.73
C ASN A 29 0.87 3.74 13.52
N GLY A 30 1.91 4.34 14.11
CA GLY A 30 3.25 3.73 14.23
C GLY A 30 4.09 3.72 12.96
N GLY A 31 3.66 4.39 11.89
CA GLY A 31 4.45 4.48 10.67
C GLY A 31 5.53 5.57 10.77
N TYR A 32 6.79 5.22 10.51
CA TYR A 32 7.91 6.17 10.43
C TYR A 32 7.77 7.20 9.29
N SER A 33 6.77 7.07 8.43
CA SER A 33 6.61 7.90 7.22
C SER A 33 5.87 9.21 7.46
N GLY A 34 5.31 9.46 8.65
CA GLY A 34 4.46 10.63 8.92
C GLY A 34 3.14 10.63 8.12
N ALA A 35 2.81 9.52 7.47
CA ALA A 35 1.59 9.41 6.69
C ALA A 35 0.37 9.19 7.57
N ASN A 36 -0.74 9.83 7.21
CA ASN A 36 -2.04 9.52 7.80
C ASN A 36 -2.75 8.45 6.97
N LEU A 37 -3.48 7.57 7.64
CA LEU A 37 -4.18 6.44 7.06
C LEU A 37 -5.68 6.54 7.31
N TRP A 38 -6.46 6.14 6.33
CA TRP A 38 -7.90 5.92 6.42
C TRP A 38 -8.24 4.55 5.89
N ARG A 39 -9.16 3.89 6.58
CA ARG A 39 -9.80 2.68 6.07
C ARG A 39 -11.12 3.07 5.43
N LEU A 40 -11.32 2.63 4.19
CA LEU A 40 -12.57 2.77 3.45
C LEU A 40 -13.25 1.40 3.42
N SER A 41 -14.44 1.31 4.01
CA SER A 41 -15.27 0.10 3.99
C SER A 41 -16.56 0.39 3.22
N PRO A 42 -17.07 -0.51 2.36
CA PRO A 42 -18.31 -0.26 1.64
C PRO A 42 -19.49 -0.18 2.63
N ILE A 43 -20.31 0.88 2.52
CA ILE A 43 -21.49 1.08 3.39
C ILE A 43 -22.56 0.03 3.09
N ARG A 44 -22.78 -0.26 1.82
CA ARG A 44 -23.69 -1.30 1.40
C ARG A 44 -22.87 -2.54 1.04
N GLN A 45 -23.23 -3.68 1.57
CA GLN A 45 -22.69 -4.98 1.16
C GLN A 45 -23.13 -5.31 -0.29
N LYS A 46 -22.77 -4.45 -1.24
CA LYS A 46 -22.72 -4.84 -2.64
C LYS A 46 -21.64 -5.91 -2.70
N ALA A 47 -22.08 -7.14 -2.92
CA ALA A 47 -21.28 -8.35 -2.89
C ALA A 47 -19.84 -8.10 -3.36
N MET A 48 -18.87 -8.41 -2.49
CA MET A 48 -17.44 -8.53 -2.80
C MET A 48 -16.64 -7.26 -3.13
N GLN A 49 -17.08 -6.07 -2.77
CA GLN A 49 -16.16 -4.92 -2.89
C GLN A 49 -15.09 -4.99 -1.79
N PRO A 50 -13.79 -4.98 -2.16
CA PRO A 50 -12.72 -4.97 -1.18
C PRO A 50 -12.69 -3.64 -0.43
N ALA A 51 -12.36 -3.66 0.86
CA ALA A 51 -12.01 -2.44 1.57
C ALA A 51 -10.69 -1.86 1.02
N TRP A 52 -10.51 -0.55 1.19
CA TRP A 52 -9.33 0.17 0.73
C TRP A 52 -8.62 0.85 1.89
N CYS A 53 -7.31 1.04 1.74
CA CYS A 53 -6.48 1.88 2.57
C CYS A 53 -6.12 3.13 1.77
N LEU A 54 -6.62 4.29 2.20
CA LEU A 54 -6.17 5.57 1.69
C LEU A 54 -5.03 6.09 2.56
N ARG A 55 -3.90 6.37 1.95
CA ARG A 55 -2.72 6.93 2.60
C ARG A 55 -2.47 8.34 2.09
N ARG A 56 -2.17 9.25 3.00
CA ARG A 56 -1.81 10.64 2.70
C ARG A 56 -0.44 10.96 3.28
N TRP A 57 0.48 11.40 2.43
CA TRP A 57 1.73 12.04 2.88
C TRP A 57 1.63 13.55 2.77
N PRO A 58 2.17 14.31 3.74
CA PRO A 58 2.30 15.75 3.59
C PRO A 58 3.22 16.06 2.42
N MET A 59 2.94 17.14 1.69
CA MET A 59 3.82 17.60 0.61
C MET A 59 5.10 18.15 1.24
N SER A 60 6.19 17.46 1.01
CA SER A 60 7.55 17.88 1.40
C SER A 60 8.44 17.84 0.17
N VAL A 61 9.67 18.33 0.29
CA VAL A 61 10.69 18.22 -0.78
C VAL A 61 10.89 16.76 -1.23
N THR A 62 10.59 15.81 -0.33
CA THR A 62 10.63 14.36 -0.60
C THR A 62 9.39 13.82 -1.32
N ALA A 63 8.32 14.60 -1.51
CA ALA A 63 7.07 14.10 -2.09
C ALA A 63 7.25 13.55 -3.52
N LYS A 64 8.05 14.22 -4.35
CA LYS A 64 8.39 13.73 -5.71
C LYS A 64 9.14 12.39 -5.64
N LYS A 65 10.07 12.24 -4.71
CA LYS A 65 10.81 11.00 -4.46
C LYS A 65 9.86 9.89 -4.00
N ASN A 66 8.90 10.23 -3.13
CA ASN A 66 7.89 9.28 -2.67
C ASN A 66 7.00 8.78 -3.81
N CYS A 67 6.58 9.65 -4.75
CA CYS A 67 5.82 9.23 -5.93
C CYS A 67 6.59 8.23 -6.78
N SER A 68 7.87 8.50 -7.07
CA SER A 68 8.72 7.59 -7.85
C SER A 68 8.93 6.25 -7.12
N GLN A 69 9.11 6.27 -5.80
CA GLN A 69 9.20 5.06 -4.98
C GLN A 69 7.89 4.28 -4.99
N CYS A 70 6.73 4.93 -4.87
CA CYS A 70 5.44 4.26 -4.98
C CYS A 70 5.27 3.59 -6.34
N GLN A 71 5.64 4.25 -7.43
CA GLN A 71 5.58 3.66 -8.78
C GLN A 71 6.48 2.43 -8.90
N LEU A 72 7.71 2.49 -8.39
CA LEU A 72 8.65 1.38 -8.39
C LEU A 72 8.10 0.19 -7.58
N ILE A 73 7.63 0.45 -6.37
CA ILE A 73 7.04 -0.58 -5.50
C ILE A 73 5.84 -1.21 -6.21
N GLN A 74 4.93 -0.42 -6.77
CA GLN A 74 3.76 -0.96 -7.46
C GLN A 74 4.14 -1.75 -8.73
N GLY A 75 5.19 -1.35 -9.43
CA GLY A 75 5.77 -2.12 -10.53
C GLY A 75 6.26 -3.51 -10.08
N THR A 76 6.98 -3.55 -8.97
CA THR A 76 7.47 -4.79 -8.35
C THR A 76 6.31 -5.71 -7.92
N LEU A 77 5.28 -5.16 -7.25
CA LEU A 77 4.11 -5.94 -6.83
C LEU A 77 3.35 -6.53 -8.03
N ARG A 78 3.14 -5.75 -9.08
CA ARG A 78 2.50 -6.23 -10.32
C ARG A 78 3.32 -7.32 -10.99
N THR A 79 4.64 -7.22 -10.97
CA THR A 79 5.53 -8.26 -11.51
C THR A 79 5.42 -9.55 -10.70
N ALA A 80 5.38 -9.48 -9.37
CA ALA A 80 5.17 -10.65 -8.51
C ALA A 80 3.83 -11.34 -8.84
N ILE A 81 2.74 -10.58 -9.04
CA ILE A 81 1.43 -11.13 -9.41
C ILE A 81 1.50 -11.84 -10.75
N ARG A 82 2.12 -11.22 -11.77
CA ARG A 82 2.29 -11.86 -13.08
C ARG A 82 3.08 -13.17 -13.02
N ARG A 83 3.93 -13.31 -12.00
CA ARG A 83 4.72 -14.53 -11.74
C ARG A 83 4.04 -15.48 -10.74
N GLY A 84 2.75 -15.31 -10.47
CA GLY A 84 1.93 -16.23 -9.71
C GLY A 84 1.84 -15.95 -8.20
N PHE A 85 2.36 -14.82 -7.72
CA PHE A 85 2.16 -14.46 -6.31
C PHE A 85 0.69 -14.07 -6.07
N PRO A 86 0.06 -14.52 -4.98
CA PRO A 86 -1.35 -14.24 -4.70
C PRO A 86 -1.62 -12.73 -4.53
N PRO A 87 -2.47 -12.11 -5.36
CA PRO A 87 -2.75 -10.67 -5.27
C PRO A 87 -3.46 -10.26 -3.98
N SER A 88 -4.14 -11.22 -3.32
CA SER A 88 -4.81 -11.00 -2.03
C SER A 88 -3.84 -10.73 -0.89
N LEU A 89 -2.56 -11.05 -1.05
CA LEU A 89 -1.50 -10.83 -0.04
C LEU A 89 -0.68 -9.57 -0.30
N LEU A 90 -1.01 -8.79 -1.34
CA LEU A 90 -0.24 -7.61 -1.72
C LEU A 90 -1.08 -6.33 -1.66
N PRO A 91 -0.52 -5.22 -1.16
CA PRO A 91 -1.17 -3.92 -1.13
C PRO A 91 -1.08 -3.23 -2.51
N VAL A 92 -1.73 -3.83 -3.51
CA VAL A 92 -1.72 -3.28 -4.86
C VAL A 92 -2.49 -1.97 -4.90
N ALA A 93 -1.88 -0.95 -5.51
CA ALA A 93 -2.50 0.35 -5.65
C ALA A 93 -3.66 0.31 -6.66
N ARG A 94 -4.75 0.93 -6.28
CA ARG A 94 -5.80 1.34 -7.19
C ARG A 94 -5.29 2.53 -8.01
N PRO A 95 -5.33 2.49 -9.34
CA PRO A 95 -4.94 3.64 -10.13
C PRO A 95 -5.92 4.79 -9.94
N SER A 96 -5.41 6.03 -9.97
CA SER A 96 -6.24 7.22 -10.07
C SER A 96 -6.97 7.25 -11.43
N ARG A 97 -7.92 8.18 -11.60
CA ARG A 97 -8.59 8.40 -12.90
C ARG A 97 -7.61 8.74 -14.02
N GLU A 98 -6.43 9.25 -13.68
CA GLU A 98 -5.33 9.54 -14.61
C GLU A 98 -4.41 8.34 -14.85
N GLY A 99 -4.74 7.17 -14.30
CA GLY A 99 -3.95 5.94 -14.44
C GLY A 99 -2.68 5.88 -13.58
N GLN A 100 -2.48 6.84 -12.68
CA GLN A 100 -1.30 6.91 -11.83
C GLN A 100 -1.51 6.12 -10.51
N ALA A 101 -0.42 5.59 -9.93
CA ALA A 101 -0.46 4.92 -8.63
C ALA A 101 -0.72 5.90 -7.46
N THR A 102 -0.47 7.17 -7.68
CA THR A 102 -0.67 8.24 -6.71
C THR A 102 -1.49 9.39 -7.31
N TRP A 103 -2.18 10.12 -6.44
CA TRP A 103 -2.80 11.39 -6.78
C TRP A 103 -2.13 12.50 -5.98
N VAL A 104 -1.72 13.57 -6.67
CA VAL A 104 -0.93 14.66 -6.08
C VAL A 104 -1.76 15.94 -6.07
N THR A 105 -1.81 16.60 -4.91
CA THR A 105 -2.37 17.94 -4.76
C THR A 105 -1.25 18.92 -4.39
N GLY A 106 -1.54 20.24 -4.38
CA GLY A 106 -0.58 21.24 -3.90
C GLY A 106 -0.14 21.06 -2.44
N LYS A 107 -0.81 20.22 -1.66
CA LYS A 107 -0.58 20.07 -0.21
C LYS A 107 -0.29 18.63 0.24
N ALA A 108 -0.53 17.63 -0.59
CA ALA A 108 -0.38 16.23 -0.20
C ALA A 108 -0.24 15.28 -1.41
N VAL A 109 0.33 14.12 -1.16
CA VAL A 109 0.34 12.97 -2.06
C VAL A 109 -0.55 11.90 -1.46
N PHE A 110 -1.44 11.35 -2.28
CA PHE A 110 -2.34 10.27 -1.88
C PHE A 110 -2.03 8.99 -2.67
N GLU A 111 -2.17 7.86 -1.99
CA GLU A 111 -2.15 6.51 -2.55
C GLU A 111 -3.35 5.75 -2.02
N MET A 112 -3.98 4.96 -2.87
CA MET A 112 -5.04 4.05 -2.45
C MET A 112 -4.61 2.62 -2.75
N THR A 113 -4.51 1.79 -1.70
CA THR A 113 -4.14 0.38 -1.84
C THR A 113 -5.25 -0.51 -1.32
N ARG A 114 -5.28 -1.77 -1.77
CA ARG A 114 -6.20 -2.76 -1.21
C ARG A 114 -5.94 -2.93 0.29
N TRP A 115 -7.01 -2.93 1.09
CA TRP A 115 -6.93 -3.34 2.48
C TRP A 115 -6.66 -4.83 2.56
N LEU A 116 -5.57 -5.22 3.18
CA LEU A 116 -5.24 -6.62 3.37
C LEU A 116 -6.04 -7.19 4.53
N PRO A 117 -6.53 -8.43 4.43
CA PRO A 117 -7.28 -9.07 5.52
C PRO A 117 -6.35 -9.41 6.69
N GLY A 118 -6.94 -9.50 7.88
CA GLY A 118 -6.23 -9.86 9.11
C GLY A 118 -5.88 -8.67 9.98
N GLU A 119 -5.19 -8.94 11.08
CA GLU A 119 -4.75 -7.97 12.06
C GLU A 119 -3.22 -7.91 12.12
N ALA A 120 -2.68 -6.70 12.09
CA ALA A 120 -1.23 -6.46 12.24
C ALA A 120 -0.85 -6.46 13.73
N ASN A 121 -1.04 -7.57 14.43
CA ASN A 121 -0.88 -7.69 15.88
C ASN A 121 0.27 -8.63 16.31
N TYR A 122 1.24 -8.91 15.43
CA TYR A 122 2.36 -9.81 15.76
C TYR A 122 3.16 -9.33 16.98
N CYS A 123 3.41 -8.02 17.08
CA CYS A 123 4.17 -7.47 18.22
C CYS A 123 3.40 -7.57 19.55
N GLN A 124 2.06 -7.63 19.52
CA GLN A 124 1.21 -7.75 20.70
C GLN A 124 1.00 -9.23 21.09
N VAL A 125 0.83 -10.09 20.10
CA VAL A 125 0.58 -11.52 20.27
C VAL A 125 1.48 -12.31 19.32
N PRO A 126 2.80 -12.39 19.61
CA PRO A 126 3.73 -13.15 18.79
C PRO A 126 3.44 -14.65 18.95
N THR A 127 3.39 -15.37 17.83
CA THR A 127 3.29 -16.83 17.83
C THR A 127 4.20 -17.40 16.76
N GLU A 128 4.71 -18.62 16.97
CA GLU A 128 5.52 -19.30 15.98
C GLU A 128 4.77 -19.47 14.65
N ARG A 129 3.46 -19.77 14.70
CA ARG A 129 2.63 -19.89 13.50
C ARG A 129 2.60 -18.60 12.70
N LYS A 130 2.44 -17.42 13.35
CA LYS A 130 2.45 -16.12 12.68
C LYS A 130 3.81 -15.82 12.06
N LEU A 131 4.91 -16.10 12.81
CA LEU A 131 6.26 -15.91 12.31
C LEU A 131 6.53 -16.80 11.08
N ARG A 132 6.19 -18.08 11.17
CA ARG A 132 6.36 -19.04 10.07
C ARG A 132 5.55 -18.62 8.84
N SER A 133 4.30 -18.21 9.01
CA SER A 133 3.46 -17.70 7.92
C SER A 133 4.07 -16.46 7.25
N MET A 134 4.54 -15.51 8.04
CA MET A 134 5.21 -14.31 7.52
C MET A 134 6.47 -14.66 6.73
N MET A 135 7.35 -15.50 7.29
CA MET A 135 8.59 -15.91 6.63
C MET A 135 8.32 -16.69 5.34
N THR A 136 7.32 -17.56 5.34
CA THR A 136 6.90 -18.29 4.13
C THR A 136 6.41 -17.33 3.04
N THR A 137 5.58 -16.35 3.40
CA THR A 137 5.08 -15.33 2.46
C THR A 137 6.21 -14.50 1.88
N ILE A 138 7.16 -14.07 2.71
CA ILE A 138 8.35 -13.32 2.27
C ILE A 138 9.19 -14.18 1.32
N ALA A 139 9.45 -15.45 1.66
CA ALA A 139 10.23 -16.37 0.83
C ALA A 139 9.55 -16.59 -0.55
N GLN A 140 8.24 -16.80 -0.57
CA GLN A 140 7.47 -16.92 -1.82
C GLN A 140 7.55 -15.65 -2.66
N PHE A 141 7.43 -14.47 -2.04
CA PHE A 141 7.58 -13.20 -2.74
C PHE A 141 8.97 -13.06 -3.37
N HIS A 142 10.03 -13.38 -2.62
CA HIS A 142 11.40 -13.35 -3.13
C HIS A 142 11.61 -14.34 -4.28
N GLN A 143 11.01 -15.53 -4.23
CA GLN A 143 11.09 -16.51 -5.31
C GLN A 143 10.54 -15.98 -6.63
N THR A 144 9.51 -15.11 -6.62
CA THR A 144 8.98 -14.51 -7.84
C THR A 144 9.96 -13.56 -8.54
N HIS A 145 11.03 -13.13 -7.86
CA HIS A 145 12.04 -12.21 -8.38
C HIS A 145 13.39 -12.88 -8.68
N ARG A 146 13.53 -14.17 -8.38
CA ARG A 146 14.80 -14.91 -8.51
C ARG A 146 15.29 -15.12 -9.95
N THR A 147 14.43 -14.96 -10.94
CA THR A 147 14.77 -15.23 -12.35
C THR A 147 15.43 -14.05 -13.07
N ASP A 148 15.51 -12.88 -12.42
CA ASP A 148 16.17 -11.71 -12.99
C ASP A 148 17.63 -11.66 -12.51
N SER A 149 18.47 -12.56 -13.04
CA SER A 149 19.91 -12.57 -12.83
C SER A 149 20.63 -11.30 -13.36
N GLU A 150 19.89 -10.41 -14.02
CA GLU A 150 20.38 -9.11 -14.51
C GLU A 150 20.16 -7.95 -13.53
N LEU A 151 19.34 -8.15 -12.48
CA LEU A 151 19.22 -7.16 -11.42
C LEU A 151 20.39 -7.38 -10.45
N GLY A 152 21.44 -6.60 -10.61
CA GLY A 152 22.56 -6.56 -9.67
C GLY A 152 22.07 -6.46 -8.22
N ASN A 153 22.92 -6.77 -7.27
CA ASN A 153 22.60 -6.80 -5.84
C ASN A 153 21.73 -5.62 -5.42
N PRO A 154 20.56 -5.85 -4.77
CA PRO A 154 19.72 -4.76 -4.32
C PRO A 154 20.56 -3.74 -3.53
N PRO A 155 20.37 -2.44 -3.73
CA PRO A 155 21.19 -1.41 -3.10
C PRO A 155 21.32 -1.51 -1.57
N GLY A 156 20.34 -2.16 -0.92
CA GLY A 156 20.35 -2.42 0.52
C GLY A 156 21.24 -3.56 0.95
N ILE A 157 21.60 -4.50 0.05
CA ILE A 157 22.52 -5.60 0.35
C ILE A 157 23.96 -5.15 0.11
N ALA A 158 24.22 -4.41 -0.98
CA ALA A 158 25.56 -3.86 -1.25
C ALA A 158 26.09 -3.02 -0.06
N LYS A 159 25.25 -2.17 0.54
CA LYS A 159 25.62 -1.37 1.72
C LYS A 159 25.87 -2.17 3.01
N ARG A 160 25.47 -3.43 3.10
CA ARG A 160 25.66 -4.28 4.31
C ARG A 160 26.88 -5.18 4.23
N ILE A 161 27.50 -5.30 3.06
CA ILE A 161 28.70 -6.11 2.85
C ILE A 161 29.97 -5.31 3.11
N ASP A 162 29.85 -3.97 3.13
CA ASP A 162 31.00 -3.04 3.38
C ASP A 162 31.20 -2.69 4.86
N PHE A 163 30.64 -3.49 5.82
CA PHE A 163 30.87 -3.35 7.26
C PHE A 163 31.63 -4.55 7.82
#